data_1e944baca812ae2e55e1c68e3e239247
#
_entry.id   1e944baca812ae2e55e1c68e3e239247
#
_cell.length_a   1.000
_cell.length_b   1.000
_cell.length_c   1.000
_cell.angle_alpha   90.00
_cell.angle_beta   90.00
_cell.angle_gamma   90.00
#
_symmetry.space_group_name_H-M   'P 1'
#
loop_
_entity.id
_entity.type
_entity.pdbx_description
1 polymer ?
#
loop_
_entity_poly.entity_id
_entity_poly.type
_entity_poly.pdbx_seq_one_letter_code
_entity_poly.pdbx_strand_id
1 'polypeptide(L)'
;MGEYKFKTKPYDHQLKALEKSWDKEYYGLFMEMGTGKSKVLIDEIASLYMRGKISAALIVAPKGVYRNWEKGEIPTHMPDEIPLHVAAWKAPSEMTIQDKKDLKEILIPNGRLRVLLMNVEAFSGTKGSKFAAQFLHKSNTLMAIDESTTIKTPSAARTKNVLKIGKLAKYRRIMTGSPVTKNPLDVYSQLEFLSDQILRQNYWAFRSRYAIMRNVNFGPRSTQLVVGFQRIPELNTIVENHSYRVLKEDCLDLPDKVYEKRFVSLTPEQVKAYEEMRRFNMTELEGETMTRLSSLTALIRLHQISCGHIALDSGETKALKSNRMNELLNVLDEVEGKVIIWASYRFDLKHIEETLKNKFGEESTASYFGDTKDKDRQNIVERFQDKNSKLKYFVGNPSTGGYGLTLTAAHTVIYYSNTYDLEKRMQSEDRAHRIGQVNKVTYIDLISEGTVDEKIVQSLRSKIDIASAVMGEDVKQWLIEPVNKRRK
;
A
#
# COMPACT_ATOMS: atom_id res chain seq x y z
N MET A 1 23.31 -10.09 -22.06
CA MET A 1 22.04 -10.84 -21.97
C MET A 1 21.82 -11.85 -23.14
N GLY A 2 22.84 -12.30 -23.79
CA GLY A 2 22.82 -12.95 -25.13
C GLY A 2 22.04 -14.26 -25.33
N GLU A 3 21.43 -14.90 -24.33
CA GLU A 3 20.71 -16.20 -24.52
C GLU A 3 19.42 -16.35 -23.71
N TYR A 4 19.01 -15.33 -22.94
CA TYR A 4 17.79 -15.43 -22.14
C TYR A 4 16.54 -15.19 -23.02
N LYS A 5 15.66 -16.18 -23.11
CA LYS A 5 14.39 -16.06 -23.83
C LYS A 5 13.27 -15.69 -22.86
N PHE A 6 12.65 -14.53 -23.09
CA PHE A 6 11.49 -14.10 -22.33
C PHE A 6 10.26 -14.93 -22.68
N LYS A 7 9.53 -15.47 -21.71
CA LYS A 7 8.23 -16.09 -21.95
C LYS A 7 7.18 -15.09 -22.44
N THR A 8 7.20 -13.89 -21.87
CA THR A 8 6.36 -12.77 -22.26
C THR A 8 7.24 -11.61 -22.70
N LYS A 9 6.85 -10.91 -23.76
CA LYS A 9 7.63 -9.76 -24.27
C LYS A 9 7.70 -8.66 -23.21
N PRO A 10 8.90 -8.22 -22.78
CA PRO A 10 9.03 -7.11 -21.85
C PRO A 10 8.79 -5.77 -22.54
N TYR A 11 8.34 -4.79 -21.80
CA TYR A 11 8.35 -3.39 -22.21
C TYR A 11 9.76 -2.79 -22.05
N ASP A 12 10.06 -1.69 -22.73
CA ASP A 12 11.39 -1.05 -22.71
C ASP A 12 11.84 -0.66 -21.29
N HIS A 13 10.95 -0.14 -20.47
CA HIS A 13 11.26 0.20 -19.07
C HIS A 13 11.56 -1.02 -18.21
N GLN A 14 10.96 -2.19 -18.53
CA GLN A 14 11.24 -3.46 -17.84
C GLN A 14 12.60 -4.01 -18.26
N LEU A 15 12.96 -3.90 -19.55
CA LEU A 15 14.31 -4.23 -20.04
C LEU A 15 15.37 -3.36 -19.34
N LYS A 16 15.18 -2.04 -19.31
CA LYS A 16 16.08 -1.13 -18.61
C LYS A 16 16.21 -1.45 -17.11
N ALA A 17 15.10 -1.81 -16.44
CA ALA A 17 15.13 -2.23 -15.05
C ALA A 17 15.96 -3.49 -14.87
N LEU A 18 15.75 -4.49 -15.71
CA LEU A 18 16.48 -5.76 -15.68
C LEU A 18 17.97 -5.55 -15.98
N GLU A 19 18.33 -4.74 -16.99
CA GLU A 19 19.72 -4.41 -17.33
C GLU A 19 20.47 -3.76 -16.17
N LYS A 20 19.79 -2.93 -15.38
CA LYS A 20 20.38 -2.24 -14.23
C LYS A 20 20.51 -3.13 -12.98
N SER A 21 19.71 -4.19 -12.85
CA SER A 21 19.60 -4.95 -11.60
C SER A 21 20.16 -6.37 -11.65
N TRP A 22 20.09 -7.05 -12.78
CA TRP A 22 20.26 -8.51 -12.88
C TRP A 22 21.59 -9.06 -12.36
N ASP A 23 22.69 -8.31 -12.52
CA ASP A 23 24.05 -8.71 -12.10
C ASP A 23 24.44 -8.19 -10.72
N LYS A 24 23.65 -7.30 -10.14
CA LYS A 24 23.91 -6.71 -8.84
C LYS A 24 23.46 -7.64 -7.72
N GLU A 25 24.26 -7.77 -6.68
CA GLU A 25 23.85 -8.55 -5.50
C GLU A 25 22.70 -7.90 -4.76
N TYR A 26 22.65 -6.55 -4.72
CA TYR A 26 21.67 -5.76 -3.97
C TYR A 26 21.09 -4.65 -4.83
N TYR A 27 19.76 -4.64 -5.03
CA TYR A 27 19.14 -3.58 -5.84
C TYR A 27 17.66 -3.37 -5.51
N GLY A 28 17.19 -2.12 -5.59
CA GLY A 28 15.81 -1.72 -5.42
C GLY A 28 15.08 -1.53 -6.75
N LEU A 29 13.90 -2.09 -6.89
CA LEU A 29 12.99 -1.88 -8.03
C LEU A 29 11.83 -0.99 -7.57
N PHE A 30 12.05 0.32 -7.60
CA PHE A 30 11.06 1.31 -7.21
C PHE A 30 10.22 1.71 -8.42
N MET A 31 9.42 0.78 -8.88
CA MET A 31 8.57 0.90 -10.05
C MET A 31 7.12 1.08 -9.61
N GLU A 32 6.40 2.06 -10.14
CA GLU A 32 5.00 2.30 -9.78
C GLU A 32 4.11 1.07 -10.02
N MET A 33 2.95 1.03 -9.35
CA MET A 33 2.04 -0.10 -9.48
C MET A 33 1.55 -0.26 -10.92
N GLY A 34 1.54 -1.51 -11.42
CA GLY A 34 1.12 -1.81 -12.79
C GLY A 34 2.21 -1.63 -13.86
N THR A 35 3.44 -1.23 -13.52
CA THR A 35 4.56 -1.15 -14.47
C THR A 35 5.31 -2.48 -14.66
N GLY A 36 4.87 -3.56 -13.98
CA GLY A 36 5.39 -4.92 -14.16
C GLY A 36 6.62 -5.28 -13.35
N LYS A 37 6.75 -4.78 -12.11
CA LYS A 37 7.81 -5.17 -11.15
C LYS A 37 7.97 -6.68 -11.02
N SER A 38 6.84 -7.41 -10.90
CA SER A 38 6.83 -8.87 -10.75
C SER A 38 7.50 -9.57 -11.93
N LYS A 39 7.19 -9.12 -13.16
CA LYS A 39 7.82 -9.64 -14.37
C LYS A 39 9.33 -9.43 -14.35
N VAL A 40 9.80 -8.22 -14.03
CA VAL A 40 11.24 -7.92 -13.95
C VAL A 40 11.93 -8.86 -12.95
N LEU A 41 11.35 -9.07 -11.77
CA LEU A 41 11.92 -9.97 -10.77
C LEU A 41 11.92 -11.43 -11.24
N ILE A 42 10.87 -11.90 -11.92
CA ILE A 42 10.80 -13.27 -12.44
C ILE A 42 11.85 -13.49 -13.52
N ASP A 43 12.00 -12.56 -14.46
CA ASP A 43 13.02 -12.63 -15.50
C ASP A 43 14.44 -12.60 -14.91
N GLU A 44 14.65 -11.84 -13.84
CA GLU A 44 15.91 -11.80 -13.13
C GLU A 44 16.22 -13.12 -12.41
N ILE A 45 15.25 -13.70 -11.70
CA ILE A 45 15.38 -15.01 -11.04
C ILE A 45 15.71 -16.08 -12.08
N ALA A 46 14.98 -16.08 -13.21
CA ALA A 46 15.18 -17.02 -14.31
C ALA A 46 16.58 -16.89 -14.93
N SER A 47 17.01 -15.65 -15.23
CA SER A 47 18.33 -15.37 -15.78
C SER A 47 19.47 -15.79 -14.83
N LEU A 48 19.35 -15.49 -13.54
CA LEU A 48 20.34 -15.90 -12.53
C LEU A 48 20.39 -17.41 -12.36
N TYR A 49 19.26 -18.12 -12.44
CA TYR A 49 19.22 -19.59 -12.37
C TYR A 49 19.89 -20.21 -13.60
N MET A 50 19.54 -19.78 -14.82
CA MET A 50 20.13 -20.30 -16.06
C MET A 50 21.66 -20.10 -16.12
N ARG A 51 22.16 -19.07 -15.46
CA ARG A 51 23.60 -18.79 -15.31
C ARG A 51 24.26 -19.52 -14.14
N GLY A 52 23.53 -20.37 -13.42
CA GLY A 52 24.03 -21.11 -12.26
C GLY A 52 24.39 -20.24 -11.05
N LYS A 53 23.89 -18.98 -11.01
CA LYS A 53 24.18 -18.03 -9.92
C LYS A 53 23.34 -18.29 -8.69
N ILE A 54 22.10 -18.77 -8.87
CA ILE A 54 21.17 -19.18 -7.81
C ILE A 54 20.54 -20.53 -8.13
N SER A 55 20.07 -21.24 -7.12
CA SER A 55 19.24 -22.46 -7.26
C SER A 55 17.91 -22.33 -6.51
N ALA A 56 17.68 -21.20 -5.83
CA ALA A 56 16.44 -20.96 -5.13
C ALA A 56 16.14 -19.45 -5.00
N ALA A 57 14.87 -19.12 -4.85
CA ALA A 57 14.38 -17.77 -4.57
C ALA A 57 13.35 -17.77 -3.45
N LEU A 58 13.43 -16.79 -2.55
CA LEU A 58 12.42 -16.50 -1.53
C LEU A 58 11.75 -15.17 -1.86
N ILE A 59 10.44 -15.20 -2.14
CA ILE A 59 9.64 -13.99 -2.37
C ILE A 59 8.76 -13.77 -1.15
N VAL A 60 8.94 -12.63 -0.50
CA VAL A 60 8.15 -12.19 0.65
C VAL A 60 7.22 -11.08 0.21
N ALA A 61 5.91 -11.29 0.39
CA ALA A 61 4.87 -10.35 -0.06
C ALA A 61 3.78 -10.17 1.03
N PRO A 62 2.94 -9.13 0.99
CA PRO A 62 1.77 -9.03 1.87
C PRO A 62 0.81 -10.21 1.71
N LYS A 63 0.08 -10.58 2.78
CA LYS A 63 -0.83 -11.75 2.80
C LYS A 63 -1.84 -11.74 1.64
N GLY A 64 -2.31 -10.59 1.19
CA GLY A 64 -3.25 -10.47 0.06
C GLY A 64 -2.63 -10.69 -1.32
N VAL A 65 -1.30 -10.65 -1.45
CA VAL A 65 -0.60 -10.63 -2.74
C VAL A 65 0.14 -11.93 -3.04
N TYR A 66 0.67 -12.64 -2.04
CA TYR A 66 1.55 -13.79 -2.27
C TYR A 66 0.91 -14.92 -3.08
N ARG A 67 -0.43 -15.09 -3.00
CA ARG A 67 -1.16 -16.06 -3.83
C ARG A 67 -1.21 -15.68 -5.31
N ASN A 68 -1.15 -14.38 -5.62
CA ASN A 68 -1.07 -13.90 -6.99
C ASN A 68 0.28 -14.28 -7.63
N TRP A 69 1.35 -14.31 -6.84
CA TRP A 69 2.64 -14.82 -7.28
C TRP A 69 2.55 -16.29 -7.72
N GLU A 70 1.90 -17.13 -6.90
CA GLU A 70 1.77 -18.57 -7.16
C GLU A 70 0.92 -18.90 -8.39
N LYS A 71 -0.24 -18.23 -8.51
CA LYS A 71 -1.28 -18.59 -9.50
C LYS A 71 -1.26 -17.74 -10.77
N GLY A 72 -0.70 -16.54 -10.69
CA GLY A 72 -0.71 -15.54 -11.77
C GLY A 72 0.68 -15.24 -12.30
N GLU A 73 1.50 -14.54 -11.51
CA GLU A 73 2.75 -13.94 -11.99
C GLU A 73 3.78 -14.98 -12.45
N ILE A 74 4.08 -15.97 -11.61
CA ILE A 74 5.07 -17.01 -11.92
C ILE A 74 4.64 -17.84 -13.15
N PRO A 75 3.42 -18.40 -13.22
CA PRO A 75 2.98 -19.15 -14.39
C PRO A 75 2.97 -18.33 -15.68
N THR A 76 2.69 -17.03 -15.57
CA THR A 76 2.62 -16.14 -16.74
C THR A 76 4.00 -15.79 -17.29
N HIS A 77 4.98 -15.56 -16.45
CA HIS A 77 6.24 -14.94 -16.85
C HIS A 77 7.48 -15.86 -16.77
N MET A 78 7.46 -16.91 -15.93
CA MET A 78 8.58 -17.85 -15.82
C MET A 78 8.72 -18.68 -17.12
N PRO A 79 9.90 -18.71 -17.75
CA PRO A 79 10.12 -19.54 -18.94
C PRO A 79 9.82 -21.03 -18.70
N ASP A 80 9.16 -21.68 -19.67
CA ASP A 80 8.68 -23.05 -19.54
C ASP A 80 9.82 -24.09 -19.49
N GLU A 81 10.99 -23.75 -20.03
CA GLU A 81 12.19 -24.59 -20.00
C GLU A 81 12.86 -24.66 -18.61
N ILE A 82 12.48 -23.80 -17.66
CA ILE A 82 13.04 -23.82 -16.30
C ILE A 82 12.30 -24.87 -15.45
N PRO A 83 12.98 -25.93 -15.03
CA PRO A 83 12.38 -26.90 -14.11
C PRO A 83 12.12 -26.21 -12.77
N LEU A 84 10.84 -26.02 -12.44
CA LEU A 84 10.39 -25.20 -11.33
C LEU A 84 9.74 -26.05 -10.23
N HIS A 85 9.98 -25.67 -8.97
CA HIS A 85 9.27 -26.15 -7.80
C HIS A 85 8.85 -24.92 -6.95
N VAL A 86 7.56 -24.68 -6.83
CA VAL A 86 6.97 -23.59 -6.05
C VAL A 86 6.25 -24.13 -4.84
N ALA A 87 6.48 -23.52 -3.67
CA ALA A 87 5.70 -23.81 -2.47
C ALA A 87 5.38 -22.50 -1.73
N ALA A 88 4.19 -22.45 -1.14
CA ALA A 88 3.71 -21.29 -0.40
C ALA A 88 3.57 -21.59 1.10
N TRP A 89 4.16 -20.74 1.93
CA TRP A 89 3.99 -20.78 3.37
C TRP A 89 2.58 -20.33 3.77
N LYS A 90 1.88 -21.16 4.54
CA LYS A 90 0.59 -20.80 5.13
C LYS A 90 0.69 -20.80 6.65
N ALA A 91 -0.26 -20.18 7.33
CA ALA A 91 -0.35 -20.30 8.78
C ALA A 91 -0.55 -21.80 9.17
N PRO A 92 0.05 -22.29 10.27
CA PRO A 92 -0.05 -23.70 10.64
C PRO A 92 -1.49 -24.25 10.74
N SER A 93 -2.46 -23.38 11.10
CA SER A 93 -3.89 -23.70 11.14
C SER A 93 -4.55 -23.80 9.76
N GLU A 94 -3.94 -23.23 8.73
CA GLU A 94 -4.45 -23.21 7.36
C GLU A 94 -3.75 -24.23 6.45
N MET A 95 -2.71 -24.93 6.95
CA MET A 95 -1.91 -25.90 6.18
C MET A 95 -2.63 -27.22 6.00
N THR A 96 -2.81 -27.63 4.75
CA THR A 96 -3.23 -28.99 4.39
C THR A 96 -2.08 -30.01 4.54
N ILE A 97 -2.37 -31.28 4.41
CA ILE A 97 -1.34 -32.35 4.39
C ILE A 97 -0.41 -32.15 3.18
N GLN A 98 -0.95 -31.77 2.03
CA GLN A 98 -0.16 -31.51 0.82
C GLN A 98 0.76 -30.31 1.01
N ASP A 99 0.28 -29.18 1.58
CA ASP A 99 1.11 -28.02 1.87
C ASP A 99 2.32 -28.39 2.76
N LYS A 100 2.11 -29.23 3.76
CA LYS A 100 3.19 -29.70 4.64
C LYS A 100 4.21 -30.57 3.91
N LYS A 101 3.76 -31.37 2.95
CA LYS A 101 4.63 -32.18 2.08
C LYS A 101 5.46 -31.29 1.17
N ASP A 102 4.82 -30.36 0.46
CA ASP A 102 5.48 -29.43 -0.46
C ASP A 102 6.52 -28.57 0.27
N LEU A 103 6.20 -28.09 1.49
CA LEU A 103 7.14 -27.34 2.33
C LEU A 103 8.33 -28.18 2.82
N LYS A 104 8.19 -29.49 3.00
CA LYS A 104 9.33 -30.37 3.30
C LYS A 104 10.22 -30.58 2.06
N GLU A 105 9.58 -30.83 0.94
CA GLU A 105 10.26 -31.09 -0.34
C GLU A 105 11.02 -29.87 -0.84
N ILE A 106 10.47 -28.63 -0.70
CA ILE A 106 11.13 -27.39 -1.15
C ILE A 106 12.47 -27.13 -0.43
N LEU A 107 12.67 -27.69 0.76
CA LEU A 107 13.92 -27.59 1.50
C LEU A 107 15.06 -28.47 0.90
N ILE A 108 14.72 -29.42 0.03
CA ILE A 108 15.68 -30.37 -0.53
C ILE A 108 16.11 -29.91 -1.92
N PRO A 109 17.41 -29.60 -2.16
CA PRO A 109 17.91 -29.34 -3.50
C PRO A 109 17.71 -30.55 -4.41
N ASN A 110 17.07 -30.33 -5.57
CA ASN A 110 16.69 -31.41 -6.49
C ASN A 110 16.98 -31.07 -7.96
N GLY A 111 17.89 -30.12 -8.21
CA GLY A 111 18.24 -29.65 -9.57
C GLY A 111 17.23 -28.70 -10.20
N ARG A 112 16.08 -28.46 -9.55
CA ARG A 112 15.06 -27.49 -10.00
C ARG A 112 15.28 -26.13 -9.37
N LEU A 113 14.81 -25.07 -10.01
CA LEU A 113 14.66 -23.77 -9.38
C LEU A 113 13.55 -23.86 -8.32
N ARG A 114 13.91 -23.65 -7.06
CA ARG A 114 12.97 -23.70 -5.95
C ARG A 114 12.55 -22.29 -5.59
N VAL A 115 11.23 -22.02 -5.61
CA VAL A 115 10.66 -20.71 -5.26
C VAL A 115 9.76 -20.87 -4.03
N LEU A 116 10.17 -20.28 -2.93
CA LEU A 116 9.38 -20.22 -1.70
C LEU A 116 8.65 -18.88 -1.61
N LEU A 117 7.33 -18.94 -1.45
CA LEU A 117 6.47 -17.76 -1.28
C LEU A 117 6.08 -17.66 0.19
N MET A 118 6.30 -16.49 0.80
CA MET A 118 5.93 -16.26 2.21
C MET A 118 5.23 -14.92 2.38
N ASN A 119 4.26 -14.86 3.29
CA ASN A 119 3.74 -13.57 3.69
C ASN A 119 4.69 -12.89 4.70
N VAL A 120 4.74 -11.56 4.68
CA VAL A 120 5.62 -10.79 5.56
C VAL A 120 5.25 -10.94 7.04
N GLU A 121 3.99 -11.24 7.35
CA GLU A 121 3.49 -11.47 8.70
C GLU A 121 4.11 -12.73 9.33
N ALA A 122 4.48 -13.73 8.53
CA ALA A 122 5.16 -14.94 9.00
C ALA A 122 6.48 -14.65 9.73
N PHE A 123 7.10 -13.51 9.42
CA PHE A 123 8.34 -13.05 10.06
C PHE A 123 8.11 -12.35 11.41
N SER A 124 6.87 -12.08 11.79
CA SER A 124 6.56 -11.60 13.15
C SER A 124 6.75 -12.68 14.23
N GLY A 125 6.72 -13.96 13.82
CA GLY A 125 6.90 -15.11 14.69
C GLY A 125 8.17 -15.90 14.40
N THR A 126 8.47 -16.86 15.30
CA THR A 126 9.69 -17.68 15.21
C THR A 126 9.61 -18.79 14.17
N LYS A 127 8.43 -19.39 13.96
CA LYS A 127 8.26 -20.56 13.06
C LYS A 127 8.55 -20.21 11.61
N GLY A 128 7.91 -19.15 11.07
CA GLY A 128 8.16 -18.69 9.70
C GLY A 128 9.60 -18.24 9.48
N SER A 129 10.14 -17.47 10.44
CA SER A 129 11.53 -16.99 10.41
C SER A 129 12.54 -18.13 10.39
N LYS A 130 12.35 -19.19 11.21
CA LYS A 130 13.22 -20.37 11.21
C LYS A 130 13.14 -21.15 9.90
N PHE A 131 11.94 -21.30 9.34
CA PHE A 131 11.76 -22.00 8.07
C PHE A 131 12.41 -21.27 6.91
N ALA A 132 12.23 -19.94 6.82
CA ALA A 132 12.91 -19.10 5.84
C ALA A 132 14.45 -19.22 5.94
N ALA A 133 15.00 -19.17 7.16
CA ALA A 133 16.43 -19.36 7.39
C ALA A 133 16.93 -20.74 6.92
N GLN A 134 16.18 -21.83 7.21
CA GLN A 134 16.52 -23.17 6.74
C GLN A 134 16.52 -23.26 5.21
N PHE A 135 15.57 -22.61 4.54
CA PHE A 135 15.49 -22.58 3.08
C PHE A 135 16.68 -21.84 2.47
N LEU A 136 17.04 -20.67 3.00
CA LEU A 136 18.12 -19.83 2.48
C LEU A 136 19.52 -20.42 2.73
N HIS A 137 19.73 -21.12 3.85
CA HIS A 137 21.03 -21.72 4.17
C HIS A 137 21.49 -22.83 3.22
N LYS A 138 20.59 -23.46 2.48
CA LYS A 138 20.89 -24.66 1.70
C LYS A 138 21.33 -24.39 0.26
N SER A 139 21.40 -23.13 -0.16
CA SER A 139 21.63 -22.80 -1.57
C SER A 139 22.05 -21.36 -1.76
N ASN A 140 22.69 -21.05 -2.89
CA ASN A 140 22.79 -19.67 -3.36
C ASN A 140 21.38 -19.19 -3.72
N THR A 141 20.89 -18.17 -3.04
CA THR A 141 19.51 -17.72 -3.12
C THR A 141 19.39 -16.25 -3.46
N LEU A 142 18.26 -15.89 -4.08
CA LEU A 142 17.74 -14.53 -4.13
C LEU A 142 16.62 -14.40 -3.11
N MET A 143 16.62 -13.34 -2.30
CA MET A 143 15.49 -12.96 -1.45
C MET A 143 14.92 -11.62 -1.89
N ALA A 144 13.63 -11.58 -2.21
CA ALA A 144 12.92 -10.38 -2.61
C ALA A 144 11.80 -10.04 -1.63
N ILE A 145 11.64 -8.74 -1.36
CA ILE A 145 10.52 -8.20 -0.58
C ILE A 145 9.63 -7.42 -1.53
N ASP A 146 8.46 -7.95 -1.80
CA ASP A 146 7.41 -7.24 -2.52
C ASP A 146 6.63 -6.35 -1.54
N GLU A 147 6.29 -5.14 -1.96
CA GLU A 147 5.80 -4.06 -1.11
C GLU A 147 6.69 -3.84 0.12
N SER A 148 7.96 -3.45 -0.16
CA SER A 148 9.00 -3.31 0.86
C SER A 148 8.70 -2.27 1.95
N THR A 149 7.70 -1.41 1.77
CA THR A 149 7.14 -0.54 2.82
C THR A 149 6.63 -1.32 4.03
N THR A 150 6.32 -2.60 3.87
CA THR A 150 5.92 -3.51 4.97
C THR A 150 7.01 -3.71 6.02
N ILE A 151 8.28 -3.45 5.66
CA ILE A 151 9.45 -3.52 6.57
C ILE A 151 10.02 -2.13 6.92
N LYS A 152 9.34 -1.02 6.63
CA LYS A 152 9.84 0.35 6.88
C LYS A 152 10.06 0.71 8.35
N THR A 153 9.44 -0.01 9.29
CA THR A 153 9.52 0.27 10.73
C THR A 153 10.64 -0.54 11.38
N PRO A 154 11.80 0.06 11.74
CA PRO A 154 12.98 -0.67 12.23
C PRO A 154 12.75 -1.44 13.54
N SER A 155 11.85 -0.92 14.40
CA SER A 155 11.54 -1.53 15.71
C SER A 155 10.64 -2.76 15.63
N ALA A 156 9.91 -2.95 14.51
CA ALA A 156 8.97 -4.05 14.35
C ALA A 156 9.69 -5.42 14.32
N ALA A 157 9.12 -6.41 15.02
CA ALA A 157 9.70 -7.76 15.09
C ALA A 157 9.91 -8.39 13.70
N ARG A 158 8.91 -8.22 12.80
CA ARG A 158 9.03 -8.71 11.41
C ARG A 158 10.20 -8.07 10.68
N THR A 159 10.40 -6.75 10.81
CA THR A 159 11.52 -6.05 10.18
C THR A 159 12.86 -6.57 10.66
N LYS A 160 13.05 -6.68 11.97
CA LYS A 160 14.29 -7.22 12.57
C LYS A 160 14.59 -8.62 12.07
N ASN A 161 13.57 -9.48 12.01
CA ASN A 161 13.73 -10.85 11.52
C ASN A 161 14.04 -10.90 10.03
N VAL A 162 13.37 -10.10 9.20
CA VAL A 162 13.63 -10.00 7.76
C VAL A 162 15.05 -9.52 7.50
N LEU A 163 15.50 -8.46 8.19
CA LEU A 163 16.89 -7.96 8.06
C LEU A 163 17.92 -9.01 8.44
N LYS A 164 17.70 -9.73 9.56
CA LYS A 164 18.60 -10.81 10.01
C LYS A 164 18.68 -11.95 9.01
N ILE A 165 17.52 -12.41 8.52
CA ILE A 165 17.41 -13.56 7.61
C ILE A 165 17.89 -13.19 6.20
N GLY A 166 17.62 -11.97 5.75
CA GLY A 166 18.06 -11.48 4.45
C GLY A 166 19.57 -11.57 4.24
N LYS A 167 20.36 -11.47 5.32
CA LYS A 167 21.83 -11.64 5.26
C LYS A 167 22.28 -13.04 4.81
N LEU A 168 21.40 -14.04 4.84
CA LEU A 168 21.66 -15.38 4.34
C LEU A 168 21.51 -15.50 2.83
N ALA A 169 20.81 -14.56 2.19
CA ALA A 169 20.62 -14.55 0.74
C ALA A 169 21.78 -13.82 0.05
N LYS A 170 22.27 -14.42 -1.04
CA LYS A 170 23.35 -13.81 -1.86
C LYS A 170 22.84 -12.60 -2.62
N TYR A 171 21.64 -12.71 -3.23
CA TYR A 171 21.01 -11.62 -3.95
C TYR A 171 19.80 -11.11 -3.17
N ARG A 172 19.65 -9.79 -3.05
CA ARG A 172 18.54 -9.17 -2.33
C ARG A 172 17.86 -8.10 -3.17
N ARG A 173 16.52 -8.12 -3.16
CA ARG A 173 15.68 -7.17 -3.90
C ARG A 173 14.59 -6.60 -3.00
N ILE A 174 14.36 -5.32 -3.13
CA ILE A 174 13.18 -4.65 -2.59
C ILE A 174 12.37 -4.10 -3.76
N MET A 175 11.05 -4.24 -3.67
CA MET A 175 10.14 -3.76 -4.69
C MET A 175 8.99 -2.99 -4.06
N THR A 176 8.71 -1.81 -4.56
CA THR A 176 7.52 -1.03 -4.20
C THR A 176 7.31 0.10 -5.20
N GLY A 177 6.06 0.54 -5.34
CA GLY A 177 5.73 1.74 -6.10
C GLY A 177 6.01 3.03 -5.35
N SER A 178 6.10 2.98 -4.02
CA SER A 178 6.23 4.17 -3.15
C SER A 178 7.10 3.85 -1.94
N PRO A 179 8.43 3.96 -2.04
CA PRO A 179 9.34 3.60 -0.95
C PRO A 179 9.23 4.55 0.27
N VAL A 180 8.76 5.77 0.04
CA VAL A 180 8.50 6.78 1.08
C VAL A 180 7.00 7.02 1.15
N THR A 181 6.38 6.70 2.27
CA THR A 181 4.92 6.80 2.44
C THR A 181 4.52 7.65 3.63
N LYS A 182 5.43 7.83 4.57
CA LYS A 182 5.22 8.63 5.77
C LYS A 182 6.25 9.75 5.91
N ASN A 183 7.51 9.44 5.80
CA ASN A 183 8.60 10.39 5.90
C ASN A 183 9.91 9.77 5.36
N PRO A 184 11.00 10.56 5.16
CA PRO A 184 12.26 10.09 4.61
C PRO A 184 12.92 8.92 5.36
N LEU A 185 12.58 8.73 6.65
CA LEU A 185 13.13 7.64 7.45
C LEU A 185 12.59 6.27 7.05
N ASP A 186 11.52 6.22 6.25
CA ASP A 186 10.91 4.97 5.75
C ASP A 186 11.90 4.15 4.90
N VAL A 187 12.89 4.79 4.26
CA VAL A 187 13.86 4.08 3.42
C VAL A 187 14.95 3.35 4.21
N TYR A 188 15.15 3.68 5.50
CA TYR A 188 16.23 3.11 6.30
C TYR A 188 16.25 1.57 6.26
N SER A 189 15.20 0.93 6.75
CA SER A 189 15.14 -0.53 6.83
C SER A 189 15.10 -1.20 5.46
N GLN A 190 14.59 -0.51 4.45
CA GLN A 190 14.56 -1.00 3.08
C GLN A 190 15.98 -1.08 2.50
N LEU A 191 16.78 -0.01 2.65
CA LEU A 191 18.18 0.01 2.22
C LEU A 191 19.05 -0.91 3.08
N GLU A 192 18.81 -0.98 4.40
CA GLU A 192 19.48 -1.89 5.31
C GLU A 192 19.25 -3.37 4.95
N PHE A 193 18.04 -3.71 4.45
CA PHE A 193 17.77 -5.05 3.93
C PHE A 193 18.61 -5.34 2.68
N LEU A 194 18.83 -4.39 1.81
CA LEU A 194 19.68 -4.56 0.64
C LEU A 194 21.14 -4.81 1.09
N SER A 195 21.70 -3.89 1.84
CA SER A 195 23.03 -4.05 2.44
C SER A 195 23.26 -3.06 3.57
N ASP A 196 23.84 -3.53 4.69
CA ASP A 196 24.29 -2.67 5.79
C ASP A 196 25.46 -1.75 5.38
N GLN A 197 26.11 -2.04 4.24
CA GLN A 197 27.18 -1.20 3.68
C GLN A 197 26.68 0.04 2.93
N ILE A 198 25.38 0.12 2.62
CA ILE A 198 24.79 1.28 1.92
C ILE A 198 24.76 2.49 2.84
N LEU A 199 24.19 2.33 4.03
CA LEU A 199 24.05 3.44 4.99
C LEU A 199 25.21 3.53 5.99
N ARG A 200 25.84 2.42 6.32
CA ARG A 200 26.98 2.29 7.27
C ARG A 200 26.74 2.95 8.63
N GLN A 201 25.49 2.99 9.06
CA GLN A 201 25.08 3.62 10.32
C GLN A 201 23.81 2.97 10.86
N ASN A 202 23.64 2.99 12.18
CA ASN A 202 22.41 2.50 12.78
C ASN A 202 21.26 3.49 12.62
N TYR A 203 20.03 3.03 12.91
CA TYR A 203 18.82 3.84 12.75
C TYR A 203 18.84 5.17 13.51
N TRP A 204 19.43 5.21 14.71
CA TRP A 204 19.45 6.44 15.51
C TRP A 204 20.37 7.48 14.91
N ALA A 205 21.53 7.07 14.42
CA ALA A 205 22.45 7.95 13.69
C ALA A 205 21.82 8.44 12.37
N PHE A 206 21.15 7.55 11.62
CA PHE A 206 20.40 7.89 10.42
C PHE A 206 19.29 8.91 10.73
N ARG A 207 18.49 8.65 11.77
CA ARG A 207 17.45 9.57 12.20
C ARG A 207 18.02 10.94 12.58
N SER A 208 19.11 11.00 13.34
CA SER A 208 19.75 12.27 13.73
C SER A 208 20.33 13.02 12.53
N ARG A 209 20.78 12.30 11.48
CA ARG A 209 21.33 12.89 10.26
C ARG A 209 20.27 13.54 9.40
N TYR A 210 19.09 12.89 9.25
CA TYR A 210 18.06 13.28 8.28
C TYR A 210 16.83 13.93 8.90
N ALA A 211 16.61 13.82 10.21
CA ALA A 211 15.49 14.45 10.90
C ALA A 211 15.92 15.66 11.73
N ILE A 212 15.14 16.72 11.67
CA ILE A 212 15.26 17.89 12.57
C ILE A 212 14.46 17.59 13.83
N MET A 213 15.15 17.55 14.96
CA MET A 213 14.57 17.16 16.25
C MET A 213 14.32 18.40 17.13
N ARG A 214 13.18 18.43 17.80
CA ARG A 214 12.85 19.45 18.81
C ARG A 214 12.54 18.75 20.13
N ASN A 215 13.16 19.22 21.21
CA ASN A 215 12.78 18.79 22.56
C ASN A 215 11.46 19.48 22.96
N VAL A 216 10.50 18.67 23.34
CA VAL A 216 9.22 19.13 23.85
C VAL A 216 9.06 18.57 25.27
N ASN A 217 8.84 19.45 26.22
CA ASN A 217 8.63 19.09 27.63
C ASN A 217 7.13 18.88 27.86
N PHE A 218 6.78 17.70 28.32
CA PHE A 218 5.45 17.37 28.84
C PHE A 218 5.56 17.12 30.33
N GLY A 219 5.43 18.19 31.12
CA GLY A 219 5.69 18.14 32.55
C GLY A 219 7.13 17.73 32.88
N PRO A 220 7.36 16.74 33.78
CA PRO A 220 8.71 16.29 34.12
C PRO A 220 9.40 15.44 33.04
N ARG A 221 8.74 15.10 31.93
CA ARG A 221 9.28 14.27 30.85
C ARG A 221 9.59 15.12 29.63
N SER A 222 10.85 15.03 29.15
CA SER A 222 11.27 15.58 27.85
C SER A 222 11.20 14.51 26.77
N THR A 223 10.62 14.84 25.62
CA THR A 223 10.52 13.94 24.47
C THR A 223 11.01 14.65 23.22
N GLN A 224 11.79 13.97 22.39
CA GLN A 224 12.23 14.48 21.11
C GLN A 224 11.19 14.21 20.02
N LEU A 225 10.66 15.28 19.45
CA LEU A 225 9.75 15.21 18.30
C LEU A 225 10.50 15.54 17.00
N VAL A 226 10.17 14.82 15.93
CA VAL A 226 10.60 15.19 14.58
C VAL A 226 9.72 16.33 14.10
N VAL A 227 10.32 17.48 13.83
CA VAL A 227 9.63 18.69 13.37
C VAL A 227 9.92 19.02 11.90
N GLY A 228 10.87 18.32 11.27
CA GLY A 228 11.24 18.50 9.87
C GLY A 228 12.31 17.50 9.45
N PHE A 229 12.75 17.66 8.21
CA PHE A 229 13.78 16.81 7.61
C PHE A 229 14.84 17.67 6.93
N GLN A 230 16.05 17.14 6.81
CA GLN A 230 17.21 17.82 6.25
C GLN A 230 18.02 16.85 5.40
N ARG A 231 18.98 17.39 4.60
CA ARG A 231 19.89 16.60 3.74
C ARG A 231 19.16 15.67 2.76
N ILE A 232 17.98 16.06 2.29
CA ILE A 232 17.17 15.23 1.39
C ILE A 232 17.91 14.95 0.06
N PRO A 233 18.62 15.90 -0.57
CA PRO A 233 19.38 15.61 -1.80
C PRO A 233 20.45 14.53 -1.61
N GLU A 234 21.13 14.50 -0.46
CA GLU A 234 22.09 13.43 -0.12
C GLU A 234 21.40 12.07 -0.05
N LEU A 235 20.24 12.00 0.63
CA LEU A 235 19.48 10.76 0.74
C LEU A 235 18.96 10.30 -0.63
N ASN A 236 18.51 11.24 -1.47
CA ASN A 236 18.11 10.95 -2.83
C ASN A 236 19.23 10.28 -3.63
N THR A 237 20.43 10.86 -3.61
CA THR A 237 21.61 10.28 -4.31
C THR A 237 21.89 8.84 -3.83
N ILE A 238 21.76 8.56 -2.54
CA ILE A 238 21.94 7.19 -2.02
C ILE A 238 20.87 6.26 -2.59
N VAL A 239 19.61 6.68 -2.62
CA VAL A 239 18.49 5.90 -3.15
C VAL A 239 18.69 5.62 -4.64
N GLU A 240 19.00 6.64 -5.44
CA GLU A 240 19.22 6.52 -6.89
C GLU A 240 20.36 5.56 -7.24
N ASN A 241 21.46 5.58 -6.50
CA ASN A 241 22.61 4.70 -6.73
C ASN A 241 22.29 3.22 -6.49
N HIS A 242 21.27 2.90 -5.70
CA HIS A 242 20.93 1.54 -5.28
C HIS A 242 19.56 1.06 -5.74
N SER A 243 18.89 1.84 -6.62
CA SER A 243 17.57 1.49 -7.13
C SER A 243 17.34 1.99 -8.55
N TYR A 244 16.27 1.50 -9.16
CA TYR A 244 15.76 2.02 -10.40
C TYR A 244 14.31 2.47 -10.22
N ARG A 245 14.06 3.74 -10.55
CA ARG A 245 12.75 4.36 -10.47
C ARG A 245 12.05 4.31 -11.83
N VAL A 246 10.78 3.92 -11.83
CA VAL A 246 9.91 3.95 -13.03
C VAL A 246 8.59 4.56 -12.63
N LEU A 247 8.21 5.64 -13.30
CA LEU A 247 6.88 6.25 -13.18
C LEU A 247 5.97 5.72 -14.29
N LYS A 248 4.68 5.67 -14.04
CA LYS A 248 3.69 5.27 -15.04
C LYS A 248 3.64 6.24 -16.23
N GLU A 249 3.71 7.51 -15.92
CA GLU A 249 3.69 8.60 -16.90
C GLU A 249 4.86 8.53 -17.90
N ASP A 250 6.00 7.95 -17.49
CA ASP A 250 7.18 7.82 -18.36
C ASP A 250 7.12 6.60 -19.29
N CYS A 251 6.24 5.65 -19.02
CA CYS A 251 6.33 4.33 -19.67
C CYS A 251 5.00 3.72 -20.12
N LEU A 252 3.87 4.29 -19.73
CA LEU A 252 2.54 3.82 -20.08
C LEU A 252 1.72 4.98 -20.65
N ASP A 253 1.11 4.76 -21.80
CA ASP A 253 0.11 5.68 -22.36
C ASP A 253 -1.22 5.44 -21.64
N LEU A 254 -1.38 6.10 -20.48
CA LEU A 254 -2.60 6.06 -19.69
C LEU A 254 -3.30 7.42 -19.75
N PRO A 255 -4.64 7.43 -19.77
CA PRO A 255 -5.39 8.68 -19.69
C PRO A 255 -5.09 9.46 -18.42
N ASP A 256 -5.28 10.79 -18.47
CA ASP A 256 -5.03 11.68 -17.33
C ASP A 256 -5.87 11.32 -16.10
N LYS A 257 -5.35 11.67 -14.93
CA LYS A 257 -6.08 11.70 -13.67
C LYS A 257 -6.65 13.09 -13.44
N VAL A 258 -7.94 13.16 -13.08
CA VAL A 258 -8.61 14.41 -12.71
C VAL A 258 -8.98 14.33 -11.23
N TYR A 259 -8.76 15.40 -10.48
CA TYR A 259 -9.04 15.45 -9.05
C TYR A 259 -10.01 16.57 -8.72
N GLU A 260 -11.10 16.20 -8.06
CA GLU A 260 -12.16 17.10 -7.63
C GLU A 260 -12.37 17.03 -6.13
N LYS A 261 -12.85 18.12 -5.55
CA LYS A 261 -13.25 18.22 -4.16
C LYS A 261 -14.70 18.63 -4.09
N ARG A 262 -15.48 17.91 -3.32
CA ARG A 262 -16.87 18.26 -3.00
C ARG A 262 -16.94 18.56 -1.50
N PHE A 263 -17.29 19.79 -1.21
CA PHE A 263 -17.40 20.25 0.18
C PHE A 263 -18.79 19.97 0.72
N VAL A 264 -18.81 19.42 1.94
CA VAL A 264 -20.04 19.02 2.64
C VAL A 264 -20.14 19.82 3.93
N SER A 265 -21.22 20.57 4.08
CA SER A 265 -21.50 21.30 5.33
C SER A 265 -22.01 20.34 6.41
N LEU A 266 -21.50 20.47 7.62
CA LEU A 266 -21.99 19.73 8.77
C LEU A 266 -23.42 20.13 9.11
N THR A 267 -24.24 19.17 9.57
CA THR A 267 -25.55 19.46 10.16
C THR A 267 -25.39 20.06 11.56
N PRO A 268 -26.40 20.76 12.11
CA PRO A 268 -26.35 21.29 13.48
C PRO A 268 -26.05 20.19 14.52
N GLU A 269 -26.56 18.97 14.34
CA GLU A 269 -26.27 17.82 15.21
C GLU A 269 -24.78 17.43 15.15
N GLN A 270 -24.21 17.38 13.96
CA GLN A 270 -22.78 17.10 13.78
C GLN A 270 -21.90 18.22 14.36
N VAL A 271 -22.26 19.49 14.13
CA VAL A 271 -21.51 20.63 14.69
C VAL A 271 -21.46 20.54 16.21
N LYS A 272 -22.62 20.29 16.85
CA LYS A 272 -22.70 20.13 18.31
C LYS A 272 -21.78 18.98 18.80
N ALA A 273 -21.93 17.79 18.23
CA ALA A 273 -21.15 16.62 18.59
C ALA A 273 -19.62 16.84 18.36
N TYR A 274 -19.28 17.50 17.24
CA TYR A 274 -17.89 17.80 16.87
C TYR A 274 -17.24 18.76 17.86
N GLU A 275 -17.93 19.85 18.24
CA GLU A 275 -17.40 20.83 19.20
C GLU A 275 -17.35 20.26 20.63
N GLU A 276 -18.32 19.45 21.05
CA GLU A 276 -18.28 18.74 22.33
C GLU A 276 -17.06 17.81 22.40
N MET A 277 -16.83 17.01 21.37
CA MET A 277 -15.68 16.11 21.27
C MET A 277 -14.36 16.90 21.28
N ARG A 278 -14.31 18.02 20.57
CA ARG A 278 -13.14 18.89 20.52
C ARG A 278 -12.84 19.51 21.88
N ARG A 279 -13.86 20.04 22.59
CA ARG A 279 -13.71 20.62 23.93
C ARG A 279 -13.26 19.58 24.95
N PHE A 280 -13.87 18.41 24.93
CA PHE A 280 -13.48 17.30 25.83
C PHE A 280 -11.98 16.96 25.66
N ASN A 281 -11.50 16.84 24.44
CA ASN A 281 -10.10 16.57 24.18
C ASN A 281 -9.16 17.74 24.57
N MET A 282 -9.60 18.99 24.48
CA MET A 282 -8.82 20.14 24.95
C MET A 282 -8.75 20.16 26.49
N THR A 283 -9.83 19.83 27.18
CA THR A 283 -9.87 19.78 28.67
C THR A 283 -8.95 18.68 29.19
N GLU A 284 -8.87 17.52 28.50
CA GLU A 284 -7.88 16.49 28.83
C GLU A 284 -6.43 16.94 28.59
N LEU A 285 -6.19 17.82 27.60
CA LEU A 285 -4.87 18.40 27.34
C LEU A 285 -4.40 19.38 28.43
N GLU A 286 -5.32 20.13 29.01
CA GLU A 286 -5.02 21.12 30.06
C GLU A 286 -4.93 20.48 31.44
N GLY A 287 -5.54 19.33 31.66
CA GLY A 287 -5.68 18.70 32.98
C GLY A 287 -4.70 17.58 33.31
N GLU A 288 -4.23 16.78 32.35
CA GLU A 288 -3.26 15.67 32.53
C GLU A 288 -2.72 15.05 31.23
N THR A 289 -1.68 14.23 31.38
CA THR A 289 -0.86 13.57 30.33
C THR A 289 -1.71 12.88 29.28
N MET A 290 -1.94 13.53 28.14
CA MET A 290 -2.55 12.90 26.99
C MET A 290 -1.60 11.84 26.42
N THR A 291 -1.95 10.58 26.51
CA THR A 291 -1.21 9.53 25.84
C THR A 291 -1.39 9.64 24.32
N ARG A 292 -0.40 9.24 23.52
CA ARG A 292 -0.53 9.20 22.04
C ARG A 292 -1.77 8.43 21.59
N LEU A 293 -2.21 7.47 22.37
CA LEU A 293 -3.39 6.65 22.09
C LEU A 293 -4.68 7.47 22.20
N SER A 294 -4.81 8.34 23.22
CA SER A 294 -5.97 9.21 23.39
C SER A 294 -6.08 10.26 22.30
N SER A 295 -4.97 10.88 21.88
CA SER A 295 -4.94 11.85 20.77
C SER A 295 -5.36 11.21 19.43
N LEU A 296 -4.90 10.00 19.16
CA LEU A 296 -5.29 9.28 17.93
C LEU A 296 -6.77 8.89 17.96
N THR A 297 -7.25 8.42 19.11
CA THR A 297 -8.67 8.09 19.31
C THR A 297 -9.54 9.31 19.09
N ALA A 298 -9.15 10.47 19.62
CA ALA A 298 -9.83 11.74 19.44
C ALA A 298 -9.96 12.12 17.95
N LEU A 299 -8.87 12.04 17.18
CA LEU A 299 -8.89 12.32 15.75
C LEU A 299 -9.82 11.35 14.99
N ILE A 300 -9.82 10.07 15.35
CA ILE A 300 -10.73 9.07 14.75
C ILE A 300 -12.19 9.43 15.07
N ARG A 301 -12.51 9.81 16.32
CA ARG A 301 -13.88 10.20 16.70
C ARG A 301 -14.34 11.45 15.95
N LEU A 302 -13.50 12.48 15.86
CA LEU A 302 -13.80 13.69 15.09
C LEU A 302 -14.05 13.37 13.61
N HIS A 303 -13.25 12.47 13.04
CA HIS A 303 -13.45 12.04 11.65
C HIS A 303 -14.73 11.20 11.47
N GLN A 304 -15.09 10.34 12.43
CA GLN A 304 -16.36 9.61 12.42
C GLN A 304 -17.56 10.56 12.45
N ILE A 305 -17.51 11.59 13.29
CA ILE A 305 -18.56 12.61 13.38
C ILE A 305 -18.71 13.35 12.04
N SER A 306 -17.59 13.73 11.39
CA SER A 306 -17.64 14.36 10.07
C SER A 306 -18.22 13.44 9.00
N CYS A 307 -18.07 12.11 9.13
CA CYS A 307 -18.67 11.11 8.25
C CYS A 307 -20.16 10.82 8.54
N GLY A 308 -20.73 11.26 9.68
CA GLY A 308 -22.14 11.07 10.03
C GLY A 308 -22.40 9.92 11.01
N HIS A 309 -21.41 9.54 11.82
CA HIS A 309 -21.57 8.55 12.87
C HIS A 309 -20.57 8.76 14.01
N ILE A 310 -20.80 8.13 15.14
CA ILE A 310 -19.87 8.08 16.26
C ILE A 310 -19.87 6.69 16.88
N ALA A 311 -18.70 6.12 17.10
CA ALA A 311 -18.56 4.91 17.88
C ALA A 311 -18.52 5.26 19.38
N LEU A 312 -19.36 4.63 20.17
CA LEU A 312 -19.45 4.81 21.63
C LEU A 312 -18.47 3.88 22.34
N ASP A 313 -18.18 4.18 23.61
CA ASP A 313 -17.30 3.33 24.43
C ASP A 313 -17.93 1.97 24.76
N SER A 314 -19.27 1.84 24.65
CA SER A 314 -19.98 0.57 24.71
C SER A 314 -19.67 -0.38 23.54
N GLY A 315 -18.98 0.10 22.50
CA GLY A 315 -18.76 -0.63 21.23
C GLY A 315 -19.86 -0.43 20.19
N GLU A 316 -20.97 0.23 20.54
CA GLU A 316 -22.04 0.56 19.62
C GLU A 316 -21.67 1.75 18.73
N THR A 317 -22.26 1.82 17.52
CA THR A 317 -22.10 2.96 16.63
C THR A 317 -23.45 3.66 16.47
N LYS A 318 -23.48 4.95 16.81
CA LYS A 318 -24.66 5.81 16.66
C LYS A 318 -24.58 6.60 15.35
N ALA A 319 -25.62 6.52 14.52
CA ALA A 319 -25.78 7.37 13.35
C ALA A 319 -26.09 8.82 13.77
N LEU A 320 -25.56 9.77 13.02
CA LEU A 320 -25.85 11.21 13.11
C LEU A 320 -26.44 11.65 11.75
N LYS A 321 -27.39 12.58 11.78
CA LYS A 321 -27.84 13.22 10.53
C LYS A 321 -26.64 13.85 9.84
N SER A 322 -26.46 13.55 8.53
CA SER A 322 -25.32 14.04 7.77
C SER A 322 -25.72 14.38 6.34
N ASN A 323 -25.16 15.45 5.80
CA ASN A 323 -25.34 15.82 4.40
C ASN A 323 -24.42 15.02 3.45
N ARG A 324 -23.47 14.24 3.97
CA ARG A 324 -22.46 13.53 3.17
C ARG A 324 -23.08 12.46 2.25
N MET A 325 -24.10 11.74 2.74
CA MET A 325 -24.81 10.77 1.91
C MET A 325 -25.59 11.46 0.79
N ASN A 326 -26.21 12.59 1.07
CA ASN A 326 -26.93 13.37 0.05
C ASN A 326 -25.94 13.86 -1.02
N GLU A 327 -24.75 14.34 -0.61
CA GLU A 327 -23.72 14.77 -1.57
C GLU A 327 -23.17 13.60 -2.38
N LEU A 328 -22.98 12.41 -1.78
CA LEU A 328 -22.66 11.21 -2.54
C LEU A 328 -23.70 10.93 -3.62
N LEU A 329 -24.98 10.98 -3.28
CA LEU A 329 -26.08 10.75 -4.24
C LEU A 329 -26.12 11.82 -5.35
N ASN A 330 -25.87 13.10 -5.01
CA ASN A 330 -25.74 14.17 -5.99
C ASN A 330 -24.62 13.89 -6.99
N VAL A 331 -23.44 13.52 -6.52
CA VAL A 331 -22.31 13.16 -7.37
C VAL A 331 -22.64 11.94 -8.25
N LEU A 332 -23.34 10.93 -7.71
CA LEU A 332 -23.74 9.75 -8.49
C LEU A 332 -24.81 10.06 -9.56
N ASP A 333 -25.60 11.09 -9.37
CA ASP A 333 -26.57 11.56 -10.37
C ASP A 333 -25.88 12.41 -11.48
N GLU A 334 -24.69 12.97 -11.22
CA GLU A 334 -23.89 13.75 -12.18
C GLU A 334 -22.94 12.87 -13.04
N VAL A 335 -22.60 11.65 -12.61
CA VAL A 335 -21.59 10.80 -13.26
C VAL A 335 -22.23 9.61 -13.98
N GLU A 336 -21.62 9.24 -15.10
CA GLU A 336 -22.03 8.09 -15.89
C GLU A 336 -21.11 6.88 -15.66
N GLY A 337 -21.57 5.68 -16.02
CA GLY A 337 -20.79 4.46 -15.97
C GLY A 337 -20.68 3.84 -14.59
N LYS A 338 -19.65 3.01 -14.41
CA LYS A 338 -19.36 2.32 -13.15
C LYS A 338 -18.56 3.21 -12.22
N VAL A 339 -18.83 3.13 -10.93
CA VAL A 339 -18.24 3.98 -9.90
C VAL A 339 -17.64 3.14 -8.79
N ILE A 340 -16.43 3.50 -8.36
CA ILE A 340 -15.81 2.96 -7.16
C ILE A 340 -16.01 3.95 -6.02
N ILE A 341 -16.48 3.49 -4.87
CA ILE A 341 -16.71 4.30 -3.67
C ILE A 341 -15.84 3.73 -2.55
N TRP A 342 -14.87 4.52 -2.10
CA TRP A 342 -14.01 4.15 -1.00
C TRP A 342 -14.47 4.78 0.30
N ALA A 343 -14.61 3.98 1.37
CA ALA A 343 -14.90 4.45 2.70
C ALA A 343 -14.01 3.77 3.75
N SER A 344 -13.65 4.52 4.80
CA SER A 344 -12.72 4.07 5.84
C SER A 344 -13.39 3.24 6.93
N TYR A 345 -14.68 3.42 7.19
CA TYR A 345 -15.39 2.82 8.32
C TYR A 345 -16.42 1.78 7.88
N ARG A 346 -16.55 0.70 8.65
CA ARG A 346 -17.55 -0.36 8.37
C ARG A 346 -18.99 0.14 8.38
N PHE A 347 -19.28 1.11 9.26
CA PHE A 347 -20.60 1.74 9.33
C PHE A 347 -20.93 2.41 7.98
N ASP A 348 -20.02 3.24 7.47
CA ASP A 348 -20.21 3.95 6.20
C ASP A 348 -20.38 2.96 5.05
N LEU A 349 -19.55 1.90 4.98
CA LEU A 349 -19.64 0.90 3.90
C LEU A 349 -21.01 0.23 3.85
N LYS A 350 -21.55 -0.17 5.00
CA LYS A 350 -22.88 -0.79 5.09
C LYS A 350 -23.99 0.20 4.76
N HIS A 351 -23.89 1.42 5.29
CA HIS A 351 -24.88 2.46 5.06
C HIS A 351 -24.92 2.90 3.59
N ILE A 352 -23.76 3.04 2.94
CA ILE A 352 -23.67 3.30 1.50
C ILE A 352 -24.29 2.16 0.70
N GLU A 353 -23.92 0.91 0.98
CA GLU A 353 -24.45 -0.26 0.27
C GLU A 353 -25.98 -0.33 0.35
N GLU A 354 -26.54 -0.22 1.56
CA GLU A 354 -27.98 -0.25 1.80
C GLU A 354 -28.70 0.89 1.07
N THR A 355 -28.17 2.12 1.18
CA THR A 355 -28.75 3.30 0.53
C THR A 355 -28.78 3.15 -0.99
N LEU A 356 -27.68 2.69 -1.58
CA LEU A 356 -27.57 2.52 -3.04
C LEU A 356 -28.45 1.37 -3.54
N LYS A 357 -28.54 0.26 -2.84
CA LYS A 357 -29.44 -0.85 -3.18
C LYS A 357 -30.90 -0.42 -3.15
N ASN A 358 -31.28 0.34 -2.12
CA ASN A 358 -32.64 0.87 -2.00
C ASN A 358 -32.98 1.85 -3.13
N LYS A 359 -32.03 2.71 -3.55
CA LYS A 359 -32.25 3.71 -4.61
C LYS A 359 -32.17 3.12 -6.02
N PHE A 360 -31.21 2.24 -6.28
CA PHE A 360 -30.85 1.78 -7.63
C PHE A 360 -31.08 0.29 -7.89
N GLY A 361 -31.60 -0.44 -6.89
CA GLY A 361 -31.89 -1.87 -6.98
C GLY A 361 -30.80 -2.77 -6.38
N GLU A 362 -31.19 -3.96 -5.93
CA GLU A 362 -30.33 -4.88 -5.16
C GLU A 362 -29.05 -5.32 -5.90
N GLU A 363 -29.14 -5.49 -7.22
CA GLU A 363 -28.00 -5.92 -8.05
C GLU A 363 -27.03 -4.79 -8.43
N SER A 364 -27.40 -3.52 -8.14
CA SER A 364 -26.62 -2.34 -8.54
C SER A 364 -25.31 -2.17 -7.78
N THR A 365 -25.24 -2.72 -6.57
CA THR A 365 -24.16 -2.43 -5.60
C THR A 365 -23.59 -3.71 -5.00
N ALA A 366 -22.28 -3.77 -4.84
CA ALA A 366 -21.62 -4.81 -4.09
C ALA A 366 -20.53 -4.23 -3.20
N SER A 367 -20.41 -4.76 -1.98
CA SER A 367 -19.43 -4.35 -0.99
C SER A 367 -18.22 -5.28 -0.95
N TYR A 368 -17.02 -4.68 -0.86
CA TYR A 368 -15.74 -5.36 -0.78
C TYR A 368 -14.92 -4.87 0.42
N PHE A 369 -15.05 -5.55 1.54
CA PHE A 369 -14.33 -5.23 2.78
C PHE A 369 -14.09 -6.48 3.64
N GLY A 370 -13.62 -6.33 4.89
CA GLY A 370 -13.22 -7.46 5.73
C GLY A 370 -14.25 -8.56 5.92
N ASP A 371 -15.55 -8.23 5.88
CA ASP A 371 -16.66 -9.18 6.04
C ASP A 371 -16.99 -9.96 4.75
N THR A 372 -16.52 -9.50 3.60
CA THR A 372 -16.76 -10.16 2.30
C THR A 372 -16.01 -11.50 2.26
N LYS A 373 -16.76 -12.60 2.08
CA LYS A 373 -16.20 -13.94 2.03
C LYS A 373 -15.25 -14.11 0.83
N ASP A 374 -14.17 -14.83 1.01
CA ASP A 374 -13.12 -14.99 -0.03
C ASP A 374 -13.69 -15.56 -1.35
N LYS A 375 -14.68 -16.44 -1.29
CA LYS A 375 -15.34 -17.01 -2.48
C LYS A 375 -16.14 -15.96 -3.29
N ASP A 376 -16.68 -14.93 -2.62
CA ASP A 376 -17.50 -13.90 -3.25
C ASP A 376 -16.66 -12.79 -3.84
N ARG A 377 -15.45 -12.60 -3.33
CA ARG A 377 -14.53 -11.51 -3.74
C ARG A 377 -14.21 -11.53 -5.23
N GLN A 378 -13.88 -12.70 -5.77
CA GLN A 378 -13.53 -12.82 -7.18
C GLN A 378 -14.76 -12.58 -8.06
N ASN A 379 -15.91 -13.12 -7.69
CA ASN A 379 -17.17 -12.92 -8.40
C ASN A 379 -17.58 -11.44 -8.46
N ILE A 380 -17.42 -10.69 -7.34
CA ILE A 380 -17.70 -9.25 -7.31
C ILE A 380 -16.84 -8.51 -8.33
N VAL A 381 -15.54 -8.80 -8.39
CA VAL A 381 -14.61 -8.15 -9.33
C VAL A 381 -14.97 -8.50 -10.79
N GLU A 382 -15.23 -9.77 -11.08
CA GLU A 382 -15.62 -10.21 -12.42
C GLU A 382 -16.92 -9.55 -12.89
N ARG A 383 -17.95 -9.54 -12.05
CA ARG A 383 -19.22 -8.84 -12.32
C ARG A 383 -19.03 -7.33 -12.49
N PHE A 384 -18.14 -6.71 -11.71
CA PHE A 384 -17.87 -5.29 -11.84
C PHE A 384 -17.14 -4.95 -13.14
N GLN A 385 -16.25 -5.84 -13.61
CA GLN A 385 -15.54 -5.67 -14.89
C GLN A 385 -16.41 -5.97 -16.12
N ASP A 386 -17.45 -6.78 -15.97
CA ASP A 386 -18.39 -7.08 -17.05
C ASP A 386 -19.26 -5.86 -17.40
N LYS A 387 -19.13 -5.36 -18.62
CA LYS A 387 -19.86 -4.19 -19.12
C LYS A 387 -21.39 -4.38 -19.12
N ASN A 388 -21.86 -5.63 -19.26
CA ASN A 388 -23.28 -5.98 -19.31
C ASN A 388 -23.90 -6.23 -17.92
N SER A 389 -23.09 -6.27 -16.89
CA SER A 389 -23.55 -6.49 -15.53
C SER A 389 -24.28 -5.26 -14.98
N LYS A 390 -25.37 -5.48 -14.27
CA LYS A 390 -26.11 -4.45 -13.53
C LYS A 390 -25.31 -3.86 -12.36
N LEU A 391 -24.21 -4.50 -11.95
CA LEU A 391 -23.35 -4.01 -10.88
C LEU A 391 -22.62 -2.74 -11.33
N LYS A 392 -23.12 -1.60 -10.86
CA LYS A 392 -22.63 -0.25 -11.19
C LYS A 392 -21.73 0.32 -10.10
N TYR A 393 -22.01 0.03 -8.84
CA TYR A 393 -21.34 0.62 -7.68
C TYR A 393 -20.51 -0.42 -6.93
N PHE A 394 -19.19 -0.22 -6.89
CA PHE A 394 -18.24 -1.00 -6.08
C PHE A 394 -17.95 -0.20 -4.81
N VAL A 395 -18.40 -0.70 -3.67
CA VAL A 395 -18.20 -0.05 -2.36
C VAL A 395 -17.11 -0.80 -1.60
N GLY A 396 -16.02 -0.13 -1.22
CA GLY A 396 -14.92 -0.84 -0.62
C GLY A 396 -14.11 -0.04 0.41
N ASN A 397 -13.30 -0.77 1.19
CA ASN A 397 -12.31 -0.16 2.06
C ASN A 397 -10.95 -0.13 1.36
N PRO A 398 -10.25 1.03 1.29
CA PRO A 398 -8.93 1.12 0.66
C PRO A 398 -7.91 0.11 1.18
N SER A 399 -8.00 -0.25 2.47
CA SER A 399 -7.09 -1.22 3.08
C SER A 399 -7.33 -2.66 2.62
N THR A 400 -8.56 -3.04 2.27
CA THR A 400 -8.94 -4.39 1.82
C THR A 400 -8.87 -4.48 0.30
N GLY A 401 -9.35 -3.45 -0.40
CA GLY A 401 -9.31 -3.33 -1.86
C GLY A 401 -7.92 -2.95 -2.40
N GLY A 402 -6.98 -2.61 -1.53
CA GLY A 402 -5.65 -2.11 -1.90
C GLY A 402 -4.72 -3.13 -2.54
N TYR A 403 -4.99 -4.44 -2.49
CA TYR A 403 -4.07 -5.45 -3.00
C TYR A 403 -4.65 -6.25 -4.18
N GLY A 404 -4.03 -6.11 -5.35
CA GLY A 404 -4.21 -7.02 -6.49
C GLY A 404 -5.49 -6.87 -7.33
N LEU A 405 -6.45 -5.99 -6.99
CA LEU A 405 -7.67 -5.81 -7.76
C LEU A 405 -7.46 -5.02 -9.06
N THR A 406 -8.19 -5.37 -10.10
CA THR A 406 -8.32 -4.59 -11.33
C THR A 406 -9.76 -4.12 -11.44
N LEU A 407 -9.98 -2.80 -11.48
CA LEU A 407 -11.30 -2.17 -11.52
C LEU A 407 -11.37 -1.11 -12.63
N THR A 408 -10.76 -1.40 -13.78
CA THR A 408 -10.66 -0.48 -14.93
C THR A 408 -11.99 -0.25 -15.66
N ALA A 409 -13.04 -0.99 -15.33
CA ALA A 409 -14.39 -0.69 -15.80
C ALA A 409 -14.94 0.64 -15.25
N ALA A 410 -14.42 1.14 -14.14
CA ALA A 410 -14.76 2.44 -13.59
C ALA A 410 -13.79 3.51 -14.05
N HIS A 411 -14.31 4.69 -14.34
CA HIS A 411 -13.54 5.92 -14.57
C HIS A 411 -13.89 7.05 -13.58
N THR A 412 -14.76 6.76 -12.62
CA THR A 412 -15.07 7.64 -11.48
C THR A 412 -14.78 6.91 -10.18
N VAL A 413 -14.02 7.55 -9.30
CA VAL A 413 -13.65 7.04 -7.98
C VAL A 413 -13.99 8.10 -6.94
N ILE A 414 -14.86 7.75 -6.00
CA ILE A 414 -15.32 8.67 -4.95
C ILE A 414 -14.71 8.23 -3.62
N TYR A 415 -14.06 9.14 -2.93
CA TYR A 415 -13.63 8.95 -1.55
C TYR A 415 -14.69 9.55 -0.62
N TYR A 416 -15.58 8.69 -0.15
CA TYR A 416 -16.58 9.06 0.86
C TYR A 416 -15.89 9.47 2.16
N SER A 417 -14.82 8.77 2.55
CA SER A 417 -13.94 9.17 3.63
C SER A 417 -12.49 8.80 3.32
N ASN A 418 -11.56 9.72 3.55
CA ASN A 418 -10.13 9.52 3.34
C ASN A 418 -9.45 8.87 4.56
N THR A 419 -8.28 8.31 4.33
CA THR A 419 -7.36 7.82 5.38
C THR A 419 -6.11 8.69 5.44
N TYR A 420 -5.44 8.76 6.58
CA TYR A 420 -4.10 9.37 6.73
C TYR A 420 -2.98 8.58 6.05
N ASP A 421 -3.28 7.41 5.50
CA ASP A 421 -2.30 6.49 4.93
C ASP A 421 -2.16 6.75 3.43
N LEU A 422 -1.06 7.43 3.04
CA LEU A 422 -0.77 7.74 1.65
C LEU A 422 -0.63 6.48 0.78
N GLU A 423 -0.01 5.43 1.31
CA GLU A 423 0.19 4.18 0.57
C GLU A 423 -1.16 3.57 0.16
N LYS A 424 -2.11 3.49 1.09
CA LYS A 424 -3.46 2.99 0.81
C LYS A 424 -4.22 3.87 -0.17
N ARG A 425 -4.05 5.20 -0.07
CA ARG A 425 -4.65 6.14 -1.02
C ARG A 425 -4.13 5.88 -2.43
N MET A 426 -2.82 5.84 -2.63
CA MET A 426 -2.21 5.58 -3.93
C MET A 426 -2.58 4.20 -4.48
N GLN A 427 -2.53 3.17 -3.65
CA GLN A 427 -2.91 1.82 -4.04
C GLN A 427 -4.38 1.75 -4.49
N SER A 428 -5.31 2.45 -3.81
CA SER A 428 -6.72 2.45 -4.19
C SER A 428 -6.99 3.23 -5.47
N GLU A 429 -6.25 4.31 -5.75
CA GLU A 429 -6.29 5.00 -7.04
C GLU A 429 -5.87 4.11 -8.20
N ASP A 430 -4.79 3.35 -7.99
CA ASP A 430 -4.23 2.44 -8.99
C ASP A 430 -5.11 1.24 -9.33
N ARG A 431 -6.27 1.08 -8.68
CA ARG A 431 -7.26 0.05 -9.07
C ARG A 431 -8.01 0.43 -10.34
N ALA A 432 -8.31 1.69 -10.53
CA ALA A 432 -8.97 2.22 -11.72
C ALA A 432 -7.97 2.69 -12.78
N HIS A 433 -6.85 3.33 -12.36
CA HIS A 433 -5.84 3.90 -13.26
C HIS A 433 -4.66 2.94 -13.48
N ARG A 434 -4.86 2.00 -14.39
CA ARG A 434 -3.84 0.99 -14.77
C ARG A 434 -4.03 0.52 -16.20
N ILE A 435 -3.12 -0.31 -16.71
CA ILE A 435 -3.20 -0.91 -18.06
C ILE A 435 -4.61 -1.48 -18.30
N GLY A 436 -5.21 -1.08 -19.42
CA GLY A 436 -6.59 -1.40 -19.78
C GLY A 436 -7.60 -0.29 -19.49
N GLN A 437 -7.20 0.80 -18.83
CA GLN A 437 -8.01 2.00 -18.70
C GLN A 437 -7.90 2.85 -19.98
N VAL A 438 -9.04 3.19 -20.56
CA VAL A 438 -9.13 3.98 -21.80
C VAL A 438 -9.75 5.37 -21.58
N ASN A 439 -10.32 5.60 -20.41
CA ASN A 439 -10.96 6.87 -20.05
C ASN A 439 -10.14 7.64 -19.01
N LYS A 440 -10.22 8.97 -19.02
CA LYS A 440 -9.72 9.78 -17.90
C LYS A 440 -10.40 9.34 -16.61
N VAL A 441 -9.60 9.18 -15.55
CA VAL A 441 -10.14 8.75 -14.25
C VAL A 441 -10.32 9.96 -13.35
N THR A 442 -11.56 10.21 -12.96
CA THR A 442 -11.91 11.29 -12.03
C THR A 442 -11.96 10.78 -10.60
N TYR A 443 -11.17 11.39 -9.72
CA TYR A 443 -11.14 11.14 -8.29
C TYR A 443 -11.82 12.27 -7.54
N ILE A 444 -12.89 11.96 -6.82
CA ILE A 444 -13.74 12.94 -6.12
C ILE A 444 -13.61 12.72 -4.61
N ASP A 445 -13.10 13.70 -3.89
CA ASP A 445 -13.00 13.69 -2.44
C ASP A 445 -14.18 14.42 -1.80
N LEU A 446 -14.99 13.74 -0.98
CA LEU A 446 -16.00 14.36 -0.14
C LEU A 446 -15.33 14.87 1.13
N ILE A 447 -15.41 16.17 1.39
CA ILE A 447 -14.69 16.85 2.47
C ILE A 447 -15.65 17.68 3.30
N SER A 448 -15.77 17.39 4.60
CA SER A 448 -16.52 18.26 5.51
C SER A 448 -15.72 19.52 5.86
N GLU A 449 -16.29 20.68 5.58
CA GLU A 449 -15.64 21.98 5.78
C GLU A 449 -15.32 22.23 7.27
N GLY A 450 -14.15 22.79 7.55
CA GLY A 450 -13.72 23.17 8.90
C GLY A 450 -13.41 22.00 9.83
N THR A 451 -13.23 20.79 9.29
CA THR A 451 -13.03 19.57 10.08
C THR A 451 -11.67 18.93 9.89
N VAL A 452 -11.48 17.78 10.53
CA VAL A 452 -10.28 16.93 10.34
C VAL A 452 -10.12 16.39 8.93
N ASP A 453 -11.18 16.35 8.11
CA ASP A 453 -11.11 15.92 6.72
C ASP A 453 -10.13 16.77 5.90
N GLU A 454 -10.19 18.09 6.06
CA GLU A 454 -9.25 19.00 5.39
C GLU A 454 -7.81 18.71 5.83
N LYS A 455 -7.61 18.43 7.13
CA LYS A 455 -6.28 18.09 7.67
C LYS A 455 -5.77 16.76 7.14
N ILE A 456 -6.65 15.78 6.90
CA ILE A 456 -6.30 14.50 6.28
C ILE A 456 -5.79 14.74 4.86
N VAL A 457 -6.53 15.46 4.05
CA VAL A 457 -6.14 15.78 2.66
C VAL A 457 -4.83 16.58 2.63
N GLN A 458 -4.67 17.59 3.49
CA GLN A 458 -3.43 18.35 3.61
C GLN A 458 -2.24 17.48 4.03
N SER A 459 -2.45 16.54 4.97
CA SER A 459 -1.41 15.59 5.40
C SER A 459 -0.99 14.65 4.27
N LEU A 460 -1.92 14.20 3.45
CA LEU A 460 -1.61 13.37 2.27
C LEU A 460 -0.74 14.15 1.27
N ARG A 461 -1.05 15.43 1.01
CA ARG A 461 -0.23 16.32 0.18
C ARG A 461 1.20 16.43 0.67
N SER A 462 1.37 16.82 1.95
CA SER A 462 2.70 16.98 2.55
C SER A 462 3.54 15.70 2.47
N LYS A 463 2.91 14.53 2.55
CA LYS A 463 3.61 13.25 2.41
C LYS A 463 4.04 12.97 0.98
N ILE A 464 3.27 13.39 -0.02
CA ILE A 464 3.64 13.28 -1.42
C ILE A 464 4.82 14.19 -1.72
N ASP A 465 4.79 15.45 -1.27
CA ASP A 465 5.88 16.42 -1.45
C ASP A 465 7.21 15.86 -0.89
N ILE A 466 7.15 15.27 0.30
CA ILE A 466 8.31 14.63 0.93
C ILE A 466 8.78 13.40 0.13
N ALA A 467 7.84 12.56 -0.32
CA ALA A 467 8.18 11.37 -1.09
C ALA A 467 8.84 11.75 -2.43
N SER A 468 8.28 12.71 -3.16
CA SER A 468 8.84 13.23 -4.41
C SER A 468 10.24 13.81 -4.20
N ALA A 469 10.47 14.59 -3.15
CA ALA A 469 11.78 15.14 -2.84
C ALA A 469 12.85 14.06 -2.56
N VAL A 470 12.49 12.98 -1.86
CA VAL A 470 13.41 11.86 -1.60
C VAL A 470 13.69 11.05 -2.85
N MET A 471 12.72 10.97 -3.77
CA MET A 471 12.86 10.23 -5.02
C MET A 471 13.41 11.07 -6.17
N GLY A 472 13.68 12.38 -5.95
CA GLY A 472 14.15 13.30 -6.99
C GLY A 472 13.10 13.60 -8.07
N GLU A 473 11.82 13.49 -7.73
CA GLU A 473 10.71 13.71 -8.65
C GLU A 473 10.15 15.12 -8.51
N ASP A 474 9.63 15.68 -9.60
CA ASP A 474 8.82 16.89 -9.52
C ASP A 474 7.53 16.63 -8.74
N VAL A 475 7.13 17.60 -7.93
CA VAL A 475 5.92 17.45 -7.10
C VAL A 475 4.70 17.28 -7.99
N LYS A 476 4.00 16.17 -7.86
CA LYS A 476 2.80 15.87 -8.67
C LYS A 476 1.73 16.96 -8.49
N GLN A 477 1.41 17.66 -9.55
CA GLN A 477 0.56 18.88 -9.55
C GLN A 477 -0.87 18.66 -9.01
N TRP A 478 -1.39 17.47 -9.06
CA TRP A 478 -2.79 17.17 -8.73
C TRP A 478 -3.21 17.44 -7.28
N LEU A 479 -2.26 17.56 -6.36
CA LEU A 479 -2.52 17.96 -4.96
C LEU A 479 -2.18 19.43 -4.68
N ILE A 480 -1.61 20.18 -5.63
CA ILE A 480 -1.00 21.50 -5.40
C ILE A 480 -2.00 22.66 -5.51
N GLU A 481 -3.21 22.48 -6.00
CA GLU A 481 -4.15 23.60 -6.01
C GLU A 481 -4.38 24.15 -4.59
N PRO A 482 -4.02 25.43 -4.34
CA PRO A 482 -4.22 26.03 -3.04
C PRO A 482 -5.72 26.02 -2.71
N VAL A 483 -6.03 25.66 -1.46
CA VAL A 483 -7.33 26.02 -0.89
C VAL A 483 -7.46 27.54 -1.07
N ASN A 484 -8.32 27.98 -1.98
CA ASN A 484 -8.58 29.39 -2.18
C ASN A 484 -8.95 29.97 -0.83
N LYS A 485 -8.03 30.79 -0.26
CA LYS A 485 -8.38 31.66 0.86
C LYS A 485 -9.47 32.56 0.32
N ARG A 486 -10.73 32.25 0.59
CA ARG A 486 -11.80 33.20 0.37
C ARG A 486 -11.40 34.46 1.13
N ARG A 487 -11.09 35.54 0.39
CA ARG A 487 -10.99 36.88 0.93
C ARG A 487 -12.25 37.15 1.75
N LYS A 488 -12.03 37.63 2.98
CA LYS A 488 -13.07 38.26 3.77
C LYS A 488 -13.67 39.43 3.01
#